data_232b627b322c33d39bd983b740f45485
#
_entry.id   232b627b322c33d39bd983b740f45485
#
_cell.length_a   1.000
_cell.length_b   1.000
_cell.length_c   1.000
_cell.angle_alpha   90.00
_cell.angle_beta   90.00
_cell.angle_gamma   90.00
#
_symmetry.space_group_name_H-M   'P 1'
#
loop_
_entity.id
_entity.type
_entity.pdbx_description
1 polymer ?
#
loop_
_entity_poly.entity_id
_entity_poly.type
_entity_poly.pdbx_seq_one_letter_code
_entity_poly.pdbx_strand_id
1 'polypeptide(L)'
;MESDMKKKRKQTEEQINTQRLLSERKQLVASHKRDMLLCVGVFAIATLASFFFKNAASDPSLNIAMLYTLGVFVITRYTNGYVYGMLFAIMSVLSVNFFFTYPYQDFNFSIEGYQVTFLGMFAIAIITSAMSSNMKEQAEQLAEQEKELMEAQKEKMRANLLRAVSHDLRTPLT
;
A
#
# COMPACT_ATOMS: atom_id res chain seq x y z
N MET A 1 24.00 43.08 15.87
CA MET A 1 23.38 42.12 16.78
C MET A 1 22.09 41.52 16.21
N GLU A 2 21.14 42.30 15.67
CA GLU A 2 19.90 41.82 15.08
C GLU A 2 20.11 41.04 13.75
N SER A 3 21.05 41.46 12.91
CA SER A 3 21.44 40.79 11.66
C SER A 3 22.00 39.39 11.87
N ASP A 4 22.80 39.19 12.95
CA ASP A 4 23.37 37.88 13.28
C ASP A 4 22.32 36.89 13.82
N MET A 5 21.34 37.39 14.57
CA MET A 5 20.24 36.58 15.05
C MET A 5 19.33 36.13 13.91
N LYS A 6 19.06 36.96 12.92
CA LYS A 6 18.29 36.59 11.71
C LYS A 6 19.02 35.54 10.88
N LYS A 7 20.33 35.65 10.76
CA LYS A 7 21.15 34.69 10.02
C LYS A 7 21.18 33.31 10.71
N LYS A 8 21.32 33.30 12.05
CA LYS A 8 21.26 32.04 12.82
C LYS A 8 19.87 31.36 12.73
N ARG A 9 18.79 32.14 12.80
CA ARG A 9 17.43 31.58 12.63
C ARG A 9 17.23 30.92 11.27
N LYS A 10 17.64 31.58 10.17
CA LYS A 10 17.57 30.99 8.82
C LYS A 10 18.38 29.70 8.69
N GLN A 11 19.59 29.68 9.24
CA GLN A 11 20.40 28.45 9.23
C GLN A 11 19.77 27.30 10.03
N THR A 12 19.14 27.60 11.16
CA THR A 12 18.43 26.59 11.97
C THR A 12 17.20 26.07 11.23
N GLU A 13 16.42 26.94 10.56
CA GLU A 13 15.27 26.54 9.76
C GLU A 13 15.68 25.68 8.56
N GLU A 14 16.75 26.03 7.86
CA GLU A 14 17.30 25.20 6.76
C GLU A 14 17.78 23.83 7.25
N GLN A 15 18.44 23.77 8.41
CA GLN A 15 18.85 22.49 9.00
C GLN A 15 17.66 21.62 9.40
N ILE A 16 16.64 22.20 10.00
CA ILE A 16 15.40 21.48 10.37
C ILE A 16 14.70 20.94 9.13
N ASN A 17 14.57 21.76 8.08
CA ASN A 17 13.96 21.34 6.81
C ASN A 17 14.77 20.23 6.13
N THR A 18 16.09 20.33 6.12
CA THR A 18 16.96 19.30 5.56
C THR A 18 16.85 17.99 6.32
N GLN A 19 16.79 18.03 7.64
CA GLN A 19 16.61 16.82 8.46
C GLN A 19 15.21 16.19 8.26
N ARG A 20 14.17 17.00 8.10
CA ARG A 20 12.82 16.50 7.77
C ARG A 20 12.81 15.77 6.42
N LEU A 21 13.36 16.40 5.38
CA LEU A 21 13.46 15.79 4.05
C LEU A 21 14.28 14.49 4.04
N LEU A 22 15.36 14.43 4.81
CA LEU A 22 16.17 13.22 4.96
C LEU A 22 15.43 12.11 5.70
N SER A 23 14.63 12.45 6.72
CA SER A 23 13.81 11.48 7.45
C SER A 23 12.68 10.93 6.59
N GLU A 24 12.00 11.77 5.83
CA GLU A 24 10.96 11.38 4.87
C GLU A 24 11.53 10.46 3.77
N ARG A 25 12.69 10.81 3.19
CA ARG A 25 13.37 9.94 2.23
C ARG A 25 13.73 8.58 2.82
N LYS A 26 14.24 8.53 4.05
CA LYS A 26 14.56 7.27 4.72
C LYS A 26 13.31 6.41 4.95
N GLN A 27 12.19 7.02 5.33
CA GLN A 27 10.92 6.30 5.49
C GLN A 27 10.39 5.77 4.16
N LEU A 28 10.44 6.56 3.10
CA LEU A 28 10.05 6.12 1.75
C LEU A 28 10.91 4.94 1.25
N VAL A 29 12.23 5.02 1.42
CA VAL A 29 13.13 3.93 1.03
C VAL A 29 12.90 2.68 1.87
N ALA A 30 12.62 2.82 3.16
CA ALA A 30 12.34 1.69 4.05
C ALA A 30 10.99 1.01 3.68
N SER A 31 9.96 1.79 3.34
CA SER A 31 8.67 1.24 2.87
C SER A 31 8.83 0.49 1.55
N HIS A 32 9.55 1.04 0.58
CA HIS A 32 9.83 0.36 -0.69
C HIS A 32 10.59 -0.96 -0.53
N LYS A 33 11.59 -1.02 0.36
CA LYS A 33 12.32 -2.26 0.65
C LYS A 33 11.41 -3.32 1.26
N ARG A 34 10.56 -2.96 2.19
CA ARG A 34 9.58 -3.86 2.80
C ARG A 34 8.60 -4.39 1.77
N ASP A 35 8.05 -3.52 0.93
CA ASP A 35 7.08 -3.86 -0.08
C ASP A 35 7.68 -4.79 -1.16
N MET A 36 8.93 -4.54 -1.57
CA MET A 36 9.68 -5.41 -2.46
C MET A 36 9.95 -6.79 -1.83
N LEU A 37 10.32 -6.84 -0.55
CA LEU A 37 10.55 -8.09 0.17
C LEU A 37 9.26 -8.92 0.27
N LEU A 38 8.12 -8.25 0.53
CA LEU A 38 6.80 -8.89 0.56
C LEU A 38 6.43 -9.47 -0.81
N CYS A 39 6.67 -8.74 -1.90
CA CYS A 39 6.44 -9.24 -3.25
C CYS A 39 7.25 -10.50 -3.55
N VAL A 40 8.53 -10.49 -3.25
CA VAL A 40 9.41 -11.66 -3.45
C VAL A 40 8.98 -12.84 -2.58
N GLY A 41 8.64 -12.58 -1.31
CA GLY A 41 8.19 -13.63 -0.38
C GLY A 41 6.88 -14.29 -0.81
N VAL A 42 5.87 -13.50 -1.16
CA VAL A 42 4.58 -14.02 -1.64
C VAL A 42 4.74 -14.75 -2.97
N PHE A 43 5.58 -14.24 -3.88
CA PHE A 43 5.88 -14.90 -5.14
C PHE A 43 6.55 -16.26 -4.94
N ALA A 44 7.53 -16.34 -4.05
CA ALA A 44 8.20 -17.59 -3.71
C ALA A 44 7.23 -18.61 -3.10
N ILE A 45 6.37 -18.19 -2.17
CA ILE A 45 5.35 -19.05 -1.56
C ILE A 45 4.36 -19.54 -2.61
N ALA A 46 3.84 -18.66 -3.47
CA ALA A 46 2.92 -19.04 -4.54
C ALA A 46 3.55 -20.04 -5.51
N THR A 47 4.83 -19.84 -5.89
CA THR A 47 5.56 -20.73 -6.77
C THR A 47 5.80 -22.10 -6.13
N LEU A 48 6.23 -22.16 -4.87
CA LEU A 48 6.42 -23.40 -4.13
C LEU A 48 5.11 -24.17 -3.98
N ALA A 49 4.03 -23.49 -3.61
CA ALA A 49 2.71 -24.10 -3.54
C ALA A 49 2.26 -24.65 -4.90
N SER A 50 2.51 -23.91 -5.97
CA SER A 50 2.17 -24.32 -7.35
C SER A 50 2.94 -25.58 -7.76
N PHE A 51 4.22 -25.71 -7.42
CA PHE A 51 4.99 -26.94 -7.65
C PHE A 51 4.46 -28.13 -6.87
N PHE A 52 4.01 -27.91 -5.63
CA PHE A 52 3.38 -28.95 -4.84
C PHE A 52 2.05 -29.42 -5.48
N PHE A 53 1.20 -28.50 -5.90
CA PHE A 53 -0.08 -28.84 -6.55
C PHE A 53 0.09 -29.45 -7.94
N LYS A 54 1.14 -29.11 -8.69
CA LYS A 54 1.45 -29.73 -9.99
C LYS A 54 1.59 -31.25 -9.88
N ASN A 55 2.16 -31.74 -8.76
CA ASN A 55 2.37 -33.16 -8.54
C ASN A 55 1.16 -33.87 -7.89
N ALA A 56 0.24 -33.10 -7.30
CA ALA A 56 -0.87 -33.65 -6.51
C ALA A 56 -2.22 -33.70 -7.26
N ALA A 57 -2.40 -32.91 -8.33
CA ALA A 57 -3.69 -32.78 -9.02
C ALA A 57 -3.60 -33.30 -10.47
N SER A 58 -4.72 -33.91 -10.92
CA SER A 58 -4.85 -34.42 -12.30
C SER A 58 -4.92 -33.30 -13.35
N ASP A 59 -5.41 -32.11 -12.99
CA ASP A 59 -5.48 -30.91 -13.83
C ASP A 59 -5.01 -29.68 -13.04
N PRO A 60 -3.70 -29.43 -12.97
CA PRO A 60 -3.13 -28.41 -12.08
C PRO A 60 -3.27 -26.97 -12.58
N SER A 61 -3.57 -26.76 -13.86
CA SER A 61 -3.48 -25.44 -14.50
C SER A 61 -4.39 -24.36 -13.89
N LEU A 62 -5.64 -24.69 -13.62
CA LEU A 62 -6.61 -23.77 -12.99
C LEU A 62 -6.26 -23.46 -11.55
N ASN A 63 -5.81 -24.45 -10.77
CA ASN A 63 -5.42 -24.29 -9.39
C ASN A 63 -4.19 -23.40 -9.24
N ILE A 64 -3.24 -23.52 -10.17
CA ILE A 64 -2.03 -22.70 -10.20
C ILE A 64 -2.37 -21.24 -10.51
N ALA A 65 -3.24 -20.98 -11.50
CA ALA A 65 -3.68 -19.62 -11.81
C ALA A 65 -4.40 -18.96 -10.61
N MET A 66 -5.23 -19.71 -9.87
CA MET A 66 -5.87 -19.22 -8.64
C MET A 66 -4.87 -18.85 -7.55
N LEU A 67 -3.82 -19.64 -7.35
CA LEU A 67 -2.78 -19.33 -6.35
C LEU A 67 -2.07 -18.02 -6.65
N TYR A 68 -1.70 -17.78 -7.90
CA TYR A 68 -1.08 -16.51 -8.29
C TYR A 68 -2.06 -15.34 -8.20
N THR A 69 -3.33 -15.54 -8.53
CA THR A 69 -4.36 -14.50 -8.36
C THR A 69 -4.56 -14.12 -6.90
N LEU A 70 -4.55 -15.10 -5.99
CA LEU A 70 -4.53 -14.83 -4.54
C LEU A 70 -3.27 -14.06 -4.13
N GLY A 71 -2.12 -14.40 -4.69
CA GLY A 71 -0.87 -13.66 -4.47
C GLY A 71 -0.99 -12.18 -4.89
N VAL A 72 -1.58 -11.90 -6.05
CA VAL A 72 -1.88 -10.53 -6.51
C VAL A 72 -2.74 -9.80 -5.48
N PHE A 73 -3.81 -10.44 -4.99
CA PHE A 73 -4.70 -9.85 -3.99
C PHE A 73 -3.97 -9.51 -2.70
N VAL A 74 -3.17 -10.44 -2.18
CA VAL A 74 -2.37 -10.24 -0.97
C VAL A 74 -1.39 -9.08 -1.14
N ILE A 75 -0.62 -9.06 -2.23
CA ILE A 75 0.34 -7.98 -2.50
C ILE A 75 -0.38 -6.63 -2.57
N THR A 76 -1.47 -6.54 -3.33
CA THR A 76 -2.22 -5.29 -3.48
C THR A 76 -2.77 -4.80 -2.15
N ARG A 77 -3.11 -5.70 -1.23
CA ARG A 77 -3.62 -5.35 0.11
C ARG A 77 -2.55 -4.82 1.04
N TYR A 78 -1.33 -5.40 1.00
CA TYR A 78 -0.28 -5.13 1.99
C TYR A 78 0.81 -4.18 1.50
N THR A 79 0.92 -3.91 0.18
CA THR A 79 1.90 -2.96 -0.37
C THR A 79 1.29 -1.58 -0.62
N ASN A 80 2.13 -0.55 -0.63
CA ASN A 80 1.72 0.82 -0.90
C ASN A 80 1.80 1.14 -2.41
N GLY A 81 0.63 1.31 -3.03
CA GLY A 81 0.50 1.66 -4.44
C GLY A 81 0.17 0.48 -5.35
N TYR A 82 -0.52 0.80 -6.45
CA TYR A 82 -1.00 -0.20 -7.40
C TYR A 82 0.13 -0.81 -8.25
N VAL A 83 1.29 -0.13 -8.31
CA VAL A 83 2.43 -0.53 -9.15
C VAL A 83 2.96 -1.91 -8.77
N TYR A 84 3.07 -2.21 -7.47
CA TYR A 84 3.53 -3.52 -7.00
C TYR A 84 2.57 -4.65 -7.37
N GLY A 85 1.26 -4.42 -7.26
CA GLY A 85 0.24 -5.39 -7.67
C GLY A 85 0.28 -5.67 -9.16
N MET A 86 0.46 -4.63 -9.98
CA MET A 86 0.58 -4.75 -11.43
C MET A 86 1.86 -5.49 -11.85
N LEU A 87 3.00 -5.16 -11.25
CA LEU A 87 4.27 -5.87 -11.49
C LEU A 87 4.17 -7.34 -11.09
N PHE A 88 3.59 -7.62 -9.93
CA PHE A 88 3.38 -8.99 -9.48
C PHE A 88 2.46 -9.76 -10.42
N ALA A 89 1.42 -9.14 -10.96
CA ALA A 89 0.53 -9.77 -11.93
C ALA A 89 1.24 -10.15 -13.22
N ILE A 90 2.05 -9.24 -13.77
CA ILE A 90 2.86 -9.50 -14.97
C ILE A 90 3.82 -10.68 -14.72
N MET A 91 4.55 -10.65 -13.60
CA MET A 91 5.46 -11.72 -13.21
C MET A 91 4.73 -13.06 -13.00
N SER A 92 3.52 -13.02 -12.47
CA SER A 92 2.69 -14.20 -12.26
C SER A 92 2.25 -14.84 -13.58
N VAL A 93 1.78 -14.04 -14.53
CA VAL A 93 1.41 -14.53 -15.87
C VAL A 93 2.62 -15.16 -16.58
N LEU A 94 3.77 -14.48 -16.55
CA LEU A 94 5.00 -15.01 -17.13
C LEU A 94 5.45 -16.31 -16.44
N SER A 95 5.35 -16.39 -15.12
CA SER A 95 5.70 -17.58 -14.34
C SER A 95 4.79 -18.77 -14.65
N VAL A 96 3.48 -18.54 -14.72
CA VAL A 96 2.52 -19.59 -15.08
C VAL A 96 2.80 -20.10 -16.49
N ASN A 97 3.03 -19.21 -17.44
CA ASN A 97 3.34 -19.60 -18.83
C ASN A 97 4.64 -20.41 -18.90
N PHE A 98 5.69 -19.95 -18.26
CA PHE A 98 7.02 -20.56 -18.39
C PHE A 98 7.18 -21.89 -17.62
N PHE A 99 6.66 -21.98 -16.38
CA PHE A 99 6.88 -23.16 -15.54
C PHE A 99 5.76 -24.20 -15.59
N PHE A 100 4.53 -23.78 -15.92
CA PHE A 100 3.34 -24.62 -15.72
C PHE A 100 2.54 -24.87 -16.98
N THR A 101 2.86 -24.19 -18.11
CA THR A 101 2.19 -24.40 -19.40
C THR A 101 3.04 -25.30 -20.29
N TYR A 102 2.41 -26.25 -20.99
CA TYR A 102 3.10 -27.09 -21.96
C TYR A 102 3.32 -26.33 -23.29
N PRO A 103 4.48 -26.43 -23.99
CA PRO A 103 5.73 -27.10 -23.58
C PRO A 103 6.43 -26.30 -22.47
N TYR A 104 6.86 -27.02 -21.40
CA TYR A 104 7.51 -26.42 -20.25
C TYR A 104 8.82 -25.75 -20.66
N GLN A 105 9.14 -24.61 -20.01
CA GLN A 105 10.34 -23.80 -20.24
C GLN A 105 10.38 -23.12 -21.61
N ASP A 106 9.24 -23.02 -22.28
CA ASP A 106 9.10 -22.25 -23.51
C ASP A 106 7.93 -21.24 -23.38
N PHE A 107 8.08 -20.06 -23.99
CA PHE A 107 7.00 -19.09 -24.00
C PHE A 107 6.04 -19.40 -25.15
N ASN A 108 4.96 -20.10 -24.84
CA ASN A 108 3.95 -20.45 -25.83
C ASN A 108 2.61 -19.79 -25.51
N PHE A 109 2.22 -18.83 -26.35
CA PHE A 109 0.94 -18.13 -26.26
C PHE A 109 -0.09 -18.67 -27.26
N SER A 110 0.24 -19.71 -28.01
CA SER A 110 -0.58 -20.22 -29.14
C SER A 110 -1.51 -21.37 -28.76
N ILE A 111 -1.44 -21.90 -27.52
CA ILE A 111 -2.28 -23.02 -27.10
C ILE A 111 -3.70 -22.52 -26.81
N GLU A 112 -4.70 -23.12 -27.49
CA GLU A 112 -6.10 -22.78 -27.30
C GLU A 112 -6.54 -22.94 -25.83
N GLY A 113 -7.21 -21.91 -25.29
CA GLY A 113 -7.71 -21.86 -23.90
C GLY A 113 -6.81 -21.14 -22.90
N TYR A 114 -5.48 -21.19 -23.03
CA TYR A 114 -4.58 -20.49 -22.09
C TYR A 114 -4.61 -18.97 -22.27
N GLN A 115 -4.84 -18.48 -23.48
CA GLN A 115 -4.96 -17.04 -23.76
C GLN A 115 -6.07 -16.40 -22.95
N VAL A 116 -7.24 -17.06 -22.83
CA VAL A 116 -8.37 -16.56 -22.04
C VAL A 116 -8.02 -16.53 -20.54
N THR A 117 -7.31 -17.56 -20.05
CA THR A 117 -6.86 -17.62 -18.65
C THR A 117 -5.88 -16.50 -18.33
N PHE A 118 -4.90 -16.22 -19.21
CA PHE A 118 -3.94 -15.13 -19.01
C PHE A 118 -4.60 -13.75 -19.07
N LEU A 119 -5.50 -13.52 -20.03
CA LEU A 119 -6.27 -12.29 -20.12
C LEU A 119 -7.15 -12.09 -18.89
N GLY A 120 -7.84 -13.13 -18.44
CA GLY A 120 -8.65 -13.10 -17.22
C GLY A 120 -7.84 -12.80 -15.98
N MET A 121 -6.70 -13.47 -15.80
CA MET A 121 -5.79 -13.25 -14.69
C MET A 121 -5.25 -11.83 -14.68
N PHE A 122 -4.85 -11.31 -15.84
CA PHE A 122 -4.36 -9.95 -15.97
C PHE A 122 -5.46 -8.90 -15.70
N ALA A 123 -6.67 -9.12 -16.22
CA ALA A 123 -7.81 -8.25 -15.96
C ALA A 123 -8.18 -8.21 -14.47
N ILE A 124 -8.25 -9.36 -13.80
CA ILE A 124 -8.50 -9.45 -12.36
C ILE A 124 -7.40 -8.70 -11.58
N ALA A 125 -6.15 -8.86 -11.97
CA ALA A 125 -5.03 -8.18 -11.34
C ALA A 125 -5.14 -6.65 -11.44
N ILE A 126 -5.47 -6.12 -12.62
CA ILE A 126 -5.66 -4.67 -12.84
C ILE A 126 -6.83 -4.16 -11.99
N ILE A 127 -7.98 -4.83 -12.06
CA ILE A 127 -9.18 -4.42 -11.31
C ILE A 127 -8.92 -4.44 -9.80
N THR A 128 -8.34 -5.52 -9.30
CA THR A 128 -8.03 -5.66 -7.88
C THR A 128 -7.02 -4.60 -7.41
N SER A 129 -6.00 -4.34 -8.23
CA SER A 129 -4.99 -3.34 -7.94
C SER A 129 -5.58 -1.92 -7.89
N ALA A 130 -6.40 -1.56 -8.88
CA ALA A 130 -7.08 -0.26 -8.93
C ALA A 130 -8.05 -0.09 -7.75
N MET A 131 -8.86 -1.10 -7.46
CA MET A 131 -9.82 -1.07 -6.36
C MET A 131 -9.14 -0.94 -4.99
N SER A 132 -8.05 -1.66 -4.76
CA SER A 132 -7.28 -1.57 -3.52
C SER A 132 -6.63 -0.20 -3.33
N SER A 133 -6.14 0.43 -4.40
CA SER A 133 -5.59 1.78 -4.36
C SER A 133 -6.65 2.80 -3.95
N ASN A 134 -7.81 2.76 -4.59
CA ASN A 134 -8.93 3.65 -4.26
C ASN A 134 -9.41 3.48 -2.81
N MET A 135 -9.49 2.25 -2.32
CA MET A 135 -9.87 1.99 -0.92
C MET A 135 -8.87 2.56 0.08
N LYS A 136 -7.56 2.52 -0.22
CA LYS A 136 -6.53 3.12 0.64
C LYS A 136 -6.65 4.64 0.69
N GLU A 137 -6.81 5.27 -0.47
CA GLU A 137 -7.00 6.72 -0.57
C GLU A 137 -8.24 7.19 0.21
N GLN A 138 -9.37 6.47 0.07
CA GLN A 138 -10.58 6.74 0.84
C GLN A 138 -10.37 6.58 2.35
N ALA A 139 -9.62 5.55 2.78
CA ALA A 139 -9.31 5.35 4.18
C ALA A 139 -8.42 6.46 4.75
N GLU A 140 -7.45 6.96 3.98
CA GLU A 140 -6.62 8.10 4.38
C GLU A 140 -7.44 9.39 4.51
N GLN A 141 -8.32 9.67 3.54
CA GLN A 141 -9.22 10.82 3.58
C GLN A 141 -10.17 10.79 4.79
N LEU A 142 -10.73 9.61 5.09
CA LEU A 142 -11.58 9.43 6.27
C LEU A 142 -10.82 9.66 7.58
N ALA A 143 -9.58 9.15 7.68
CA ALA A 143 -8.75 9.35 8.86
C ALA A 143 -8.37 10.82 9.07
N GLU A 144 -8.16 11.58 7.98
CA GLU A 144 -7.89 13.02 8.04
C GLU A 144 -9.13 13.80 8.51
N GLN A 145 -10.31 13.49 7.97
CA GLN A 145 -11.58 14.08 8.40
C GLN A 145 -11.90 13.79 9.88
N GLU A 146 -11.66 12.56 10.35
CA GLU A 146 -11.81 12.22 11.78
C GLU A 146 -10.89 13.05 12.66
N LYS A 147 -9.66 13.27 12.23
CA LYS A 147 -8.69 14.08 12.96
C LYS A 147 -9.12 15.54 13.06
N GLU A 148 -9.58 16.14 11.96
CA GLU A 148 -10.10 17.51 11.94
C GLU A 148 -11.33 17.66 12.85
N LEU A 149 -12.25 16.69 12.81
CA LEU A 149 -13.41 16.67 13.69
C LEU A 149 -13.03 16.60 15.17
N MET A 150 -12.05 15.76 15.51
CA MET A 150 -11.56 15.64 16.88
C MET A 150 -10.89 16.94 17.37
N GLU A 151 -10.12 17.60 16.51
CA GLU A 151 -9.51 18.91 16.84
C GLU A 151 -10.58 19.99 17.05
N ALA A 152 -11.59 20.08 16.19
CA ALA A 152 -12.70 21.01 16.34
C ALA A 152 -13.52 20.76 17.61
N GLN A 153 -13.79 19.49 17.96
CA GLN A 153 -14.46 19.12 19.21
C GLN A 153 -13.65 19.52 20.44
N LYS A 154 -12.33 19.32 20.39
CA LYS A 154 -11.42 19.70 21.47
C LYS A 154 -11.37 21.22 21.68
N GLU A 155 -11.38 21.99 20.60
CA GLU A 155 -11.47 23.45 20.68
C GLU A 155 -12.82 23.92 21.26
N LYS A 156 -13.93 23.34 20.81
CA LYS A 156 -15.25 23.61 21.32
C LYS A 156 -15.38 23.30 22.81
N MET A 157 -14.80 22.17 23.23
CA MET A 157 -14.77 21.79 24.66
C MET A 157 -13.95 22.78 25.48
N ARG A 158 -12.77 23.21 25.00
CA ARG A 158 -11.97 24.26 25.66
C ARG A 158 -12.72 25.57 25.79
N ALA A 159 -13.39 26.03 24.73
CA ALA A 159 -14.17 27.24 24.74
C ALA A 159 -15.33 27.16 25.75
N ASN A 160 -16.04 26.03 25.82
CA ASN A 160 -17.09 25.78 26.77
C ASN A 160 -16.61 25.77 28.23
N LEU A 161 -15.45 25.11 28.48
CA LEU A 161 -14.83 25.10 29.81
C LEU A 161 -14.43 26.50 30.25
N LEU A 162 -13.81 27.32 29.39
CA LEU A 162 -13.46 28.70 29.68
C LEU A 162 -14.70 29.56 29.97
N ARG A 163 -15.79 29.34 29.23
CA ARG A 163 -17.06 30.04 29.46
C ARG A 163 -17.69 29.65 30.81
N ALA A 164 -17.68 28.37 31.15
CA ALA A 164 -18.20 27.87 32.42
C ALA A 164 -17.40 28.43 33.61
N VAL A 165 -16.06 28.37 33.54
CA VAL A 165 -15.18 28.92 34.58
C VAL A 165 -15.37 30.45 34.73
N SER A 166 -15.51 31.19 33.60
CA SER A 166 -15.74 32.62 33.63
C SER A 166 -17.10 32.99 34.25
N HIS A 167 -18.12 32.15 34.03
CA HIS A 167 -19.44 32.31 34.62
C HIS A 167 -19.41 32.07 36.14
N ASP A 168 -18.76 30.98 36.57
CA ASP A 168 -18.65 30.62 37.99
C ASP A 168 -17.82 31.63 38.82
N LEU A 169 -16.83 32.26 38.21
CA LEU A 169 -16.04 33.32 38.84
C LEU A 169 -16.78 34.65 38.96
N ARG A 170 -17.80 34.88 38.14
CA ARG A 170 -18.61 36.13 38.18
C ARG A 170 -19.67 36.09 39.29
N THR A 171 -20.15 34.90 39.66
CA THR A 171 -21.24 34.73 40.65
C THR A 171 -20.86 35.10 42.10
N PRO A 172 -19.63 34.90 42.63
CA PRO A 172 -19.30 35.27 44.00
C PRO A 172 -18.86 36.75 44.19
N LEU A 173 -18.86 37.60 43.15
CA LEU A 173 -18.44 39.00 43.20
C LEU A 173 -19.64 39.99 43.24
N THR A 174 -20.85 39.51 43.38
CA THR A 174 -22.09 40.31 43.67
C THR A 174 -22.64 39.92 45.02
#